data_e79fa3efe8ddbce804ff287904277888
#
_entry.id   e79fa3efe8ddbce804ff287904277888
#
_cell.length_a   1.000
_cell.length_b   1.000
_cell.length_c   1.000
_cell.angle_alpha   90.00
_cell.angle_beta   90.00
_cell.angle_gamma   90.00
#
_symmetry.space_group_name_H-M   'P 1'
#
loop_
_entity.id
_entity.type
_entity.pdbx_description
1 polymer ?
#
loop_
_entity_poly.entity_id
_entity_poly.type
_entity_poly.pdbx_seq_one_letter_code
_entity_poly.pdbx_strand_id
1 'polypeptide(L)'
;MENNESEFIRHEPCPQCNSRNNLARYSDGHAWCFGCQYREPPDGIVNNIKAKEVSDMVQGEHKALNKRKINLDTAKFFNYQVGQYNGQTVHIAPYYNDKYQVVAQHIRFPDKKFIWLGDIEKVNLFGQHKWKPGGKMITITEGEVDCMSVSMVQGNRWPVISVPSGAQSAKKYIKKNLEYLESFQKVNFLFDNDAAGKKAAVECAQLF
;
A
#
# COMPACT_ATOMS: atom_id res chain seq x y z
N MET A 1 -3.94 42.04 -5.89
CA MET A 1 -3.39 40.75 -5.43
C MET A 1 -3.46 39.82 -6.63
N GLU A 2 -2.36 39.69 -7.35
CA GLU A 2 -2.30 38.81 -8.52
C GLU A 2 -2.32 37.37 -8.03
N ASN A 3 -3.35 36.62 -8.43
CA ASN A 3 -3.37 35.16 -8.27
C ASN A 3 -2.29 34.61 -9.22
N ASN A 4 -1.13 34.32 -8.66
CA ASN A 4 -0.07 33.62 -9.36
C ASN A 4 -0.42 32.11 -9.36
N GLU A 5 -1.41 31.72 -10.16
CA GLU A 5 -1.67 30.30 -10.44
C GLU A 5 -0.54 29.80 -11.34
N SER A 6 0.24 28.85 -10.84
CA SER A 6 1.31 28.27 -11.62
C SER A 6 0.73 27.35 -12.69
N GLU A 7 1.15 27.54 -13.96
CA GLU A 7 0.64 26.78 -15.10
C GLU A 7 1.54 25.58 -15.41
N PHE A 8 0.92 24.46 -15.82
CA PHE A 8 1.64 23.28 -16.27
C PHE A 8 2.39 23.59 -17.59
N ILE A 9 3.68 23.22 -17.65
CA ILE A 9 4.50 23.42 -18.85
C ILE A 9 4.66 22.11 -19.63
N ARG A 10 5.18 21.05 -18.99
CA ARG A 10 5.50 19.78 -19.67
C ARG A 10 5.69 18.63 -18.68
N HIS A 11 5.68 17.42 -19.21
CA HIS A 11 6.18 16.23 -18.52
C HIS A 11 7.65 15.97 -18.87
N GLU A 12 8.41 15.46 -17.89
CA GLU A 12 9.82 15.09 -18.06
C GLU A 12 10.17 13.85 -17.22
N PRO A 13 11.35 13.23 -17.46
CA PRO A 13 11.80 12.10 -16.66
C PRO A 13 12.00 12.49 -15.20
N CYS A 14 11.56 11.65 -14.29
CA CYS A 14 11.74 11.88 -12.85
C CYS A 14 13.13 11.40 -12.42
N PRO A 15 13.95 12.25 -11.78
CA PRO A 15 15.29 11.87 -11.32
C PRO A 15 15.26 10.87 -10.16
N GLN A 16 14.15 10.76 -9.45
CA GLN A 16 14.05 9.89 -8.28
C GLN A 16 13.54 8.49 -8.61
N CYS A 17 12.51 8.35 -9.46
CA CYS A 17 11.93 7.04 -9.79
C CYS A 17 12.25 6.57 -11.21
N ASN A 18 13.05 7.32 -11.98
CA ASN A 18 13.42 7.05 -13.36
C ASN A 18 12.21 6.83 -14.31
N SER A 19 11.01 7.24 -13.91
CA SER A 19 9.86 7.22 -14.82
C SER A 19 10.13 8.21 -15.97
N ARG A 20 9.79 7.81 -17.19
CA ARG A 20 10.11 8.59 -18.39
C ARG A 20 9.31 9.89 -18.50
N ASN A 21 8.14 9.99 -17.83
CA ASN A 21 7.16 11.03 -18.14
C ASN A 21 6.20 11.38 -16.99
N ASN A 22 6.59 11.09 -15.71
CA ASN A 22 5.70 11.32 -14.56
C ASN A 22 6.03 12.59 -13.78
N LEU A 23 7.09 13.31 -14.13
CA LEU A 23 7.44 14.58 -13.51
C LEU A 23 6.79 15.72 -14.31
N ALA A 24 5.77 16.35 -13.73
CA ALA A 24 5.15 17.54 -14.29
C ALA A 24 5.91 18.79 -13.84
N ARG A 25 6.33 19.64 -14.78
CA ARG A 25 6.98 20.95 -14.52
C ARG A 25 5.99 22.07 -14.73
N TYR A 26 6.11 23.08 -13.86
CA TYR A 26 5.21 24.22 -13.81
C TYR A 26 5.94 25.55 -14.03
N SER A 27 5.19 26.61 -14.39
CA SER A 27 5.71 27.93 -14.79
C SER A 27 6.50 28.68 -13.71
N ASP A 28 6.25 28.40 -12.45
CA ASP A 28 6.99 28.93 -11.31
C ASP A 28 8.28 28.15 -10.99
N GLY A 29 8.63 27.15 -11.81
CA GLY A 29 9.81 26.32 -11.66
C GLY A 29 9.63 25.09 -10.79
N HIS A 30 8.52 24.97 -10.03
CA HIS A 30 8.29 23.75 -9.26
C HIS A 30 8.02 22.55 -10.17
N ALA A 31 8.28 21.36 -9.63
CA ALA A 31 7.91 20.12 -10.31
C ALA A 31 7.33 19.09 -9.34
N TRP A 32 6.43 18.26 -9.86
CA TRP A 32 5.77 17.20 -9.12
C TRP A 32 5.73 15.90 -9.91
N CYS A 33 6.21 14.80 -9.31
CA CYS A 33 6.14 13.47 -9.91
C CYS A 33 4.89 12.72 -9.44
N PHE A 34 3.99 12.41 -10.36
CA PHE A 34 2.78 11.62 -10.06
C PHE A 34 3.06 10.15 -9.76
N GLY A 35 4.26 9.66 -10.09
CA GLY A 35 4.65 8.27 -9.83
C GLY A 35 5.21 8.03 -8.44
N CYS A 36 6.09 8.90 -7.94
CA CYS A 36 6.78 8.73 -6.66
C CYS A 36 6.61 9.90 -5.68
N GLN A 37 5.79 10.90 -6.05
CA GLN A 37 5.54 12.11 -5.27
C GLN A 37 6.80 12.99 -5.05
N TYR A 38 7.85 12.79 -5.85
CA TYR A 38 9.00 13.67 -5.85
C TYR A 38 8.57 15.11 -6.16
N ARG A 39 9.14 16.06 -5.44
CA ARG A 39 8.82 17.49 -5.58
C ARG A 39 10.09 18.34 -5.66
N GLU A 40 10.12 19.22 -6.63
CA GLU A 40 11.08 20.33 -6.71
C GLU A 40 10.38 21.63 -6.34
N PRO A 41 10.88 22.40 -5.38
CA PRO A 41 10.33 23.72 -5.06
C PRO A 41 10.68 24.76 -6.14
N PRO A 42 9.97 25.91 -6.22
CA PRO A 42 10.14 26.91 -7.27
C PRO A 42 11.55 27.53 -7.36
N ASP A 43 12.31 27.53 -6.30
CA ASP A 43 13.63 28.13 -6.20
C ASP A 43 14.80 27.18 -6.55
N GLY A 44 14.48 26.00 -7.10
CA GLY A 44 15.50 25.01 -7.49
C GLY A 44 16.25 24.36 -6.32
N ILE A 45 15.87 24.62 -5.09
CA ILE A 45 16.39 23.92 -3.91
C ILE A 45 15.82 22.50 -3.94
N VAL A 46 16.59 21.57 -4.43
CA VAL A 46 16.25 20.15 -4.40
C VAL A 46 16.25 19.68 -2.96
N ASN A 47 15.10 19.71 -2.32
CA ASN A 47 14.91 18.92 -1.12
C ASN A 47 14.92 17.46 -1.56
N ASN A 48 16.11 16.84 -1.54
CA ASN A 48 16.23 15.39 -1.60
C ASN A 48 15.43 14.83 -0.42
N ILE A 49 14.17 14.52 -0.67
CA ILE A 49 13.44 13.60 0.18
C ILE A 49 14.10 12.25 -0.13
N LYS A 50 15.25 11.99 0.55
CA LYS A 50 15.82 10.64 0.63
C LYS A 50 14.65 9.72 0.95
N ALA A 51 14.58 8.60 0.24
CA ALA A 51 13.72 7.50 0.65
C ALA A 51 13.89 7.37 2.16
N LYS A 52 12.80 7.61 2.92
CA LYS A 52 12.85 7.67 4.38
C LYS A 52 13.43 6.34 4.83
N GLU A 53 14.60 6.40 5.45
CA GLU A 53 15.31 5.20 5.88
C GLU A 53 14.41 4.37 6.80
N VAL A 54 14.63 3.06 6.86
CA VAL A 54 13.90 2.11 7.72
C VAL A 54 13.88 2.55 9.20
N SER A 55 14.76 3.47 9.59
CA SER A 55 14.82 4.11 10.92
C SER A 55 13.59 4.94 11.30
N ASP A 56 12.77 5.37 10.34
CA ASP A 56 11.63 6.23 10.57
C ASP A 56 10.29 5.47 10.71
N MET A 57 10.33 4.15 10.87
CA MET A 57 9.14 3.34 11.08
C MET A 57 8.52 3.58 12.45
N VAL A 58 7.19 3.69 12.48
CA VAL A 58 6.42 3.91 13.71
C VAL A 58 6.36 2.61 14.50
N GLN A 59 6.60 2.70 15.80
CA GLN A 59 6.37 1.60 16.72
C GLN A 59 4.97 1.70 17.33
N GLY A 60 4.31 0.56 17.45
CA GLY A 60 2.98 0.47 18.02
C GLY A 60 2.80 -0.80 18.84
N GLU A 61 1.61 -0.99 19.37
CA GLU A 61 1.21 -2.16 20.14
C GLU A 61 0.12 -2.92 19.39
N HIS A 62 0.09 -4.24 19.54
CA HIS A 62 -1.03 -5.04 19.05
C HIS A 62 -2.26 -4.77 19.92
N LYS A 63 -3.33 -4.31 19.31
CA LYS A 63 -4.62 -4.04 19.98
C LYS A 63 -5.78 -4.62 19.16
N ALA A 64 -6.82 -5.05 19.87
CA ALA A 64 -8.08 -5.37 19.20
C ALA A 64 -8.66 -4.12 18.56
N LEU A 65 -9.19 -4.25 17.34
CA LEU A 65 -9.83 -3.14 16.62
C LEU A 65 -11.33 -3.19 16.87
N ASN A 66 -11.78 -2.78 18.05
CA ASN A 66 -13.17 -2.95 18.52
C ASN A 66 -14.21 -2.37 17.56
N LYS A 67 -13.94 -1.20 16.95
CA LYS A 67 -14.83 -0.57 15.95
C LYS A 67 -14.98 -1.41 14.68
N ARG A 68 -14.03 -2.28 14.40
CA ARG A 68 -13.99 -3.20 13.24
C ARG A 68 -14.27 -4.64 13.63
N LYS A 69 -14.53 -4.91 14.92
CA LYS A 69 -14.75 -6.24 15.48
C LYS A 69 -13.61 -7.23 15.18
N ILE A 70 -12.37 -6.75 15.02
CA ILE A 70 -11.18 -7.58 14.83
C ILE A 70 -10.55 -7.82 16.20
N ASN A 71 -10.37 -9.08 16.54
CA ASN A 71 -9.78 -9.49 17.83
C ASN A 71 -8.26 -9.29 17.87
N LEU A 72 -7.71 -9.34 19.08
CA LEU A 72 -6.27 -9.17 19.32
C LEU A 72 -5.43 -10.25 18.63
N ASP A 73 -5.89 -11.49 18.60
CA ASP A 73 -5.14 -12.61 18.03
C ASP A 73 -4.94 -12.42 16.51
N THR A 74 -5.96 -11.93 15.82
CA THR A 74 -5.86 -11.59 14.41
C THR A 74 -4.94 -10.40 14.17
N ALA A 75 -5.00 -9.36 15.01
CA ALA A 75 -4.07 -8.24 14.91
C ALA A 75 -2.61 -8.70 15.12
N LYS A 76 -2.35 -9.55 16.10
CA LYS A 76 -1.04 -10.18 16.34
C LYS A 76 -0.62 -11.07 15.16
N PHE A 77 -1.55 -11.87 14.62
CA PHE A 77 -1.27 -12.76 13.49
C PHE A 77 -0.70 -11.99 12.30
N PHE A 78 -1.30 -10.84 11.95
CA PHE A 78 -0.82 -10.00 10.84
C PHE A 78 0.24 -8.97 11.24
N ASN A 79 0.68 -8.96 12.51
CA ASN A 79 1.56 -7.93 13.08
C ASN A 79 0.98 -6.50 12.92
N TYR A 80 -0.35 -6.38 12.86
CA TYR A 80 -1.04 -5.10 12.75
C TYR A 80 -1.05 -4.39 14.10
N GLN A 81 -0.67 -3.12 14.11
CA GLN A 81 -0.42 -2.36 15.35
C GLN A 81 -1.25 -1.07 15.41
N VAL A 82 -1.37 -0.54 16.61
CA VAL A 82 -1.90 0.80 16.88
C VAL A 82 -0.81 1.57 17.62
N GLY A 83 -0.44 2.72 17.11
CA GLY A 83 0.64 3.56 17.65
C GLY A 83 0.32 5.04 17.62
N GLN A 84 1.34 5.86 17.82
CA GLN A 84 1.26 7.33 17.74
C GLN A 84 2.14 7.83 16.59
N TYR A 85 1.59 8.69 15.77
CA TYR A 85 2.33 9.38 14.71
C TYR A 85 1.86 10.83 14.60
N ASN A 86 2.80 11.77 14.71
CA ASN A 86 2.52 13.21 14.72
C ASN A 86 1.39 13.61 15.72
N GLY A 87 1.42 13.04 16.94
CA GLY A 87 0.45 13.33 18.00
C GLY A 87 -0.94 12.69 17.81
N GLN A 88 -1.12 11.88 16.79
CA GLN A 88 -2.39 11.19 16.52
C GLN A 88 -2.27 9.69 16.70
N THR A 89 -3.33 9.05 17.20
CA THR A 89 -3.41 7.60 17.22
C THR A 89 -3.65 7.08 15.81
N VAL A 90 -2.76 6.21 15.34
CA VAL A 90 -2.79 5.65 13.99
C VAL A 90 -2.80 4.14 14.02
N HIS A 91 -3.30 3.56 12.95
CA HIS A 91 -3.17 2.13 12.66
C HIS A 91 -1.97 1.91 11.75
N ILE A 92 -1.22 0.85 11.99
CA ILE A 92 0.05 0.54 11.36
C ILE A 92 -0.04 -0.85 10.74
N ALA A 93 -0.07 -0.92 9.42
CA ALA A 93 0.01 -2.17 8.68
C ALA A 93 1.45 -2.38 8.18
N PRO A 94 2.22 -3.35 8.69
CA PRO A 94 3.56 -3.62 8.21
C PRO A 94 3.52 -4.40 6.89
N TYR A 95 4.40 -4.03 5.98
CA TYR A 95 4.61 -4.70 4.71
C TYR A 95 6.01 -5.30 4.62
N TYR A 96 6.07 -6.49 4.08
CA TYR A 96 7.26 -7.33 4.06
C TYR A 96 7.77 -7.51 2.63
N ASN A 97 9.08 -7.74 2.49
CA ASN A 97 9.72 -8.20 1.26
C ASN A 97 9.82 -9.75 1.23
N ASP A 98 10.43 -10.29 0.16
CA ASP A 98 10.66 -11.73 -0.01
C ASP A 98 11.58 -12.35 1.05
N LYS A 99 12.34 -11.52 1.76
CA LYS A 99 13.22 -11.95 2.87
C LYS A 99 12.52 -11.88 4.23
N TYR A 100 11.20 -11.68 4.27
CA TYR A 100 10.40 -11.54 5.50
C TYR A 100 10.83 -10.36 6.39
N GLN A 101 11.44 -9.33 5.81
CA GLN A 101 11.81 -8.10 6.49
C GLN A 101 10.72 -7.05 6.28
N VAL A 102 10.36 -6.31 7.34
CA VAL A 102 9.46 -5.14 7.21
C VAL A 102 10.24 -4.06 6.44
N VAL A 103 9.73 -3.68 5.28
CA VAL A 103 10.35 -2.67 4.40
C VAL A 103 9.51 -1.42 4.26
N ALA A 104 8.22 -1.50 4.58
CA ALA A 104 7.33 -0.35 4.59
C ALA A 104 6.20 -0.54 5.62
N GLN A 105 5.55 0.57 5.95
CA GLN A 105 4.34 0.59 6.76
C GLN A 105 3.28 1.43 6.07
N HIS A 106 2.06 0.94 6.01
CA HIS A 106 0.89 1.70 5.60
C HIS A 106 0.20 2.23 6.85
N ILE A 107 0.24 3.54 7.04
CA ILE A 107 -0.28 4.23 8.22
C ILE A 107 -1.65 4.79 7.91
N ARG A 108 -2.65 4.39 8.69
CA ARG A 108 -4.02 4.87 8.56
C ARG A 108 -4.35 5.81 9.71
N PHE A 109 -4.75 7.03 9.38
CA PHE A 109 -5.22 8.04 10.32
C PHE A 109 -6.71 7.89 10.65
N PRO A 110 -7.20 8.50 11.77
CA PRO A 110 -8.61 8.45 12.16
C PRO A 110 -9.56 9.06 11.11
N ASP A 111 -9.11 10.09 10.39
CA ASP A 111 -9.84 10.79 9.32
C ASP A 111 -9.84 10.05 7.96
N LYS A 112 -9.41 8.79 7.96
CA LYS A 112 -9.27 7.92 6.77
C LYS A 112 -8.19 8.37 5.78
N LYS A 113 -7.27 9.27 6.16
CA LYS A 113 -6.05 9.51 5.40
C LYS A 113 -5.06 8.38 5.58
N PHE A 114 -4.23 8.21 4.58
CA PHE A 114 -3.19 7.19 4.56
C PHE A 114 -1.86 7.80 4.13
N ILE A 115 -0.78 7.30 4.70
CA ILE A 115 0.58 7.58 4.24
C ILE A 115 1.39 6.28 4.22
N TRP A 116 2.43 6.28 3.42
CA TRP A 116 3.43 5.22 3.42
C TRP A 116 4.72 5.70 4.11
N LEU A 117 5.31 4.84 4.92
CA LEU A 117 6.66 4.98 5.45
C LEU A 117 7.51 3.83 4.93
N GLY A 118 8.77 4.07 4.61
CA GLY A 118 9.67 3.07 4.05
C GLY A 118 9.57 2.90 2.53
N ASP A 119 10.01 1.75 2.02
CA ASP A 119 10.18 1.48 0.59
C ASP A 119 9.01 0.67 0.02
N ILE A 120 8.03 1.38 -0.56
CA ILE A 120 6.82 0.77 -1.15
C ILE A 120 7.11 -0.06 -2.41
N GLU A 121 8.24 0.16 -3.09
CA GLU A 121 8.55 -0.63 -4.29
C GLU A 121 8.99 -2.06 -3.94
N LYS A 122 9.47 -2.26 -2.72
CA LYS A 122 9.90 -3.58 -2.23
C LYS A 122 8.82 -4.40 -1.54
N VAL A 123 7.61 -3.85 -1.36
CA VAL A 123 6.56 -4.56 -0.64
C VAL A 123 5.95 -5.70 -1.46
N ASN A 124 5.60 -6.75 -0.77
CA ASN A 124 4.69 -7.79 -1.25
C ASN A 124 3.23 -7.46 -0.86
N LEU A 125 2.30 -8.36 -1.14
CA LEU A 125 0.91 -8.22 -0.72
C LEU A 125 0.81 -8.28 0.81
N PHE A 126 -0.11 -7.51 1.40
CA PHE A 126 -0.30 -7.54 2.86
C PHE A 126 -0.67 -8.95 3.33
N GLY A 127 -0.01 -9.43 4.36
CA GLY A 127 -0.24 -10.77 4.90
C GLY A 127 0.44 -11.90 4.12
N GLN A 128 1.03 -11.66 2.95
CA GLN A 128 1.68 -12.69 2.13
C GLN A 128 2.75 -13.47 2.90
N HIS A 129 3.49 -12.81 3.77
CA HIS A 129 4.53 -13.42 4.63
C HIS A 129 4.01 -14.50 5.59
N LYS A 130 2.69 -14.63 5.77
CA LYS A 130 2.06 -15.66 6.62
C LYS A 130 1.86 -16.98 5.91
N TRP A 131 1.88 -16.99 4.58
CA TRP A 131 1.43 -18.11 3.79
C TRP A 131 2.53 -18.58 2.85
N LYS A 132 2.86 -19.87 2.95
CA LYS A 132 3.77 -20.48 1.98
C LYS A 132 3.09 -20.55 0.60
N PRO A 133 3.86 -20.47 -0.50
CA PRO A 133 3.32 -20.70 -1.82
C PRO A 133 2.70 -22.09 -1.93
N GLY A 134 1.67 -22.21 -2.74
CA GLY A 134 0.95 -23.46 -2.98
C GLY A 134 -0.26 -23.68 -2.07
N GLY A 135 -1.16 -24.52 -2.53
CA GLY A 135 -2.37 -24.88 -1.81
C GLY A 135 -3.64 -24.80 -2.66
N LYS A 136 -4.79 -25.13 -2.03
CA LYS A 136 -6.07 -25.16 -2.77
C LYS A 136 -6.56 -23.79 -3.18
N MET A 137 -6.43 -22.81 -2.29
CA MET A 137 -7.09 -21.52 -2.51
C MET A 137 -6.41 -20.41 -1.72
N ILE A 138 -6.34 -19.23 -2.34
CA ILE A 138 -5.98 -17.97 -1.68
C ILE A 138 -7.07 -16.93 -1.95
N THR A 139 -7.39 -16.10 -0.95
CA THR A 139 -8.33 -14.99 -1.08
C THR A 139 -7.58 -13.67 -1.02
N ILE A 140 -7.86 -12.78 -1.96
CA ILE A 140 -7.27 -11.44 -2.07
C ILE A 140 -8.35 -10.41 -1.83
N THR A 141 -8.18 -9.58 -0.81
CA THR A 141 -9.09 -8.48 -0.47
C THR A 141 -8.51 -7.14 -0.93
N GLU A 142 -9.33 -6.09 -0.89
CA GLU A 142 -8.91 -4.76 -1.31
C GLU A 142 -8.07 -4.03 -0.26
N GLY A 143 -8.35 -4.24 1.03
CA GLY A 143 -7.69 -3.55 2.12
C GLY A 143 -7.24 -4.47 3.26
N GLU A 144 -6.32 -3.96 4.09
CA GLU A 144 -5.75 -4.71 5.21
C GLU A 144 -6.80 -5.12 6.25
N VAL A 145 -7.77 -4.22 6.50
CA VAL A 145 -8.85 -4.47 7.46
C VAL A 145 -9.78 -5.57 6.97
N ASP A 146 -10.05 -5.60 5.66
CA ASP A 146 -10.89 -6.64 5.04
C ASP A 146 -10.17 -7.98 5.06
N CYS A 147 -8.86 -7.98 4.77
CA CYS A 147 -7.99 -9.15 4.90
C CYS A 147 -8.07 -9.74 6.32
N MET A 148 -7.87 -8.92 7.34
CA MET A 148 -7.97 -9.36 8.73
C MET A 148 -9.36 -9.84 9.10
N SER A 149 -10.41 -9.19 8.60
CA SER A 149 -11.81 -9.58 8.87
C SER A 149 -12.12 -10.97 8.29
N VAL A 150 -11.76 -11.20 7.03
CA VAL A 150 -11.95 -12.49 6.36
C VAL A 150 -11.12 -13.58 7.05
N SER A 151 -9.85 -13.30 7.33
CA SER A 151 -8.97 -14.26 8.01
C SER A 151 -9.48 -14.63 9.40
N MET A 152 -9.96 -13.66 10.17
CA MET A 152 -10.53 -13.88 11.51
C MET A 152 -11.75 -14.81 11.46
N VAL A 153 -12.69 -14.59 10.53
CA VAL A 153 -13.86 -15.45 10.35
C VAL A 153 -13.46 -16.90 10.01
N GLN A 154 -12.34 -17.04 9.30
CA GLN A 154 -11.75 -18.33 8.96
C GLN A 154 -10.81 -18.90 10.05
N GLY A 155 -10.76 -18.27 11.23
CA GLY A 155 -9.90 -18.69 12.36
C GLY A 155 -8.41 -18.52 12.08
N ASN A 156 -8.01 -17.61 11.18
CA ASN A 156 -6.63 -17.35 10.74
C ASN A 156 -5.91 -18.62 10.20
N ARG A 157 -6.64 -19.49 9.51
CA ARG A 157 -6.14 -20.81 9.06
C ARG A 157 -5.99 -20.91 7.55
N TRP A 158 -6.64 -20.07 6.77
CA TRP A 158 -6.66 -20.13 5.32
C TRP A 158 -6.00 -18.89 4.71
N PRO A 159 -5.33 -19.04 3.57
CA PRO A 159 -4.63 -17.93 2.94
C PRO A 159 -5.56 -16.76 2.58
N VAL A 160 -5.36 -15.65 3.26
CA VAL A 160 -5.99 -14.36 2.96
C VAL A 160 -4.92 -13.28 2.95
N ILE A 161 -4.92 -12.47 1.92
CA ILE A 161 -3.98 -11.36 1.69
C ILE A 161 -4.74 -10.15 1.17
N SER A 162 -4.12 -8.98 1.14
CA SER A 162 -4.71 -7.83 0.45
C SER A 162 -3.72 -7.11 -0.45
N VAL A 163 -4.25 -6.36 -1.43
CA VAL A 163 -3.44 -5.49 -2.26
C VAL A 163 -3.04 -4.24 -1.49
N PRO A 164 -1.82 -3.71 -1.70
CA PRO A 164 -1.44 -2.39 -1.19
C PRO A 164 -2.20 -1.28 -1.94
N SER A 165 -2.66 -0.25 -1.22
CA SER A 165 -3.26 0.96 -1.80
C SER A 165 -4.56 0.77 -2.61
N GLY A 166 -5.33 -0.29 -2.32
CA GLY A 166 -6.69 -0.48 -2.82
C GLY A 166 -6.81 -0.85 -4.31
N ALA A 167 -8.05 -0.82 -4.82
CA ALA A 167 -8.43 -1.31 -6.15
C ALA A 167 -7.61 -0.71 -7.31
N GLN A 168 -7.33 0.60 -7.27
CA GLN A 168 -6.64 1.29 -8.36
C GLN A 168 -5.22 0.75 -8.63
N SER A 169 -4.55 0.26 -7.61
CA SER A 169 -3.18 -0.29 -7.72
C SER A 169 -3.15 -1.82 -7.82
N ALA A 170 -4.29 -2.49 -7.68
CA ALA A 170 -4.40 -3.93 -7.56
C ALA A 170 -3.67 -4.67 -8.69
N LYS A 171 -3.95 -4.31 -9.94
CA LYS A 171 -3.34 -4.96 -11.12
C LYS A 171 -1.81 -4.92 -11.10
N LYS A 172 -1.20 -3.80 -10.69
CA LYS A 172 0.27 -3.67 -10.55
C LYS A 172 0.82 -4.71 -9.57
N TYR A 173 0.21 -4.80 -8.39
CA TYR A 173 0.70 -5.67 -7.33
C TYR A 173 0.38 -7.16 -7.58
N ILE A 174 -0.76 -7.46 -8.18
CA ILE A 174 -1.09 -8.84 -8.61
C ILE A 174 -0.07 -9.31 -9.65
N LYS A 175 0.20 -8.50 -10.68
CA LYS A 175 1.20 -8.83 -11.70
C LYS A 175 2.60 -9.04 -11.11
N LYS A 176 3.00 -8.22 -10.14
CA LYS A 176 4.29 -8.36 -9.44
C LYS A 176 4.43 -9.69 -8.69
N ASN A 177 3.30 -10.21 -8.16
CA ASN A 177 3.27 -11.42 -7.33
C ASN A 177 2.63 -12.62 -8.08
N LEU A 178 2.57 -12.59 -9.40
CA LEU A 178 1.83 -13.57 -10.21
C LEU A 178 2.33 -14.99 -9.96
N GLU A 179 3.64 -15.22 -9.99
CA GLU A 179 4.25 -16.53 -9.73
C GLU A 179 3.83 -17.11 -8.37
N TYR A 180 3.83 -16.29 -7.32
CA TYR A 180 3.35 -16.70 -6.00
C TYR A 180 1.86 -17.06 -6.04
N LEU A 181 1.03 -16.27 -6.71
CA LEU A 181 -0.42 -16.48 -6.77
C LEU A 181 -0.80 -17.69 -7.62
N GLU A 182 -0.12 -17.93 -8.73
CA GLU A 182 -0.32 -19.09 -9.61
C GLU A 182 0.07 -20.42 -8.93
N SER A 183 0.82 -20.36 -7.83
CA SER A 183 1.10 -21.56 -7.04
C SER A 183 -0.15 -22.15 -6.36
N PHE A 184 -1.24 -21.39 -6.25
CA PHE A 184 -2.51 -21.84 -5.70
C PHE A 184 -3.44 -22.35 -6.81
N GLN A 185 -4.22 -23.41 -6.53
CA GLN A 185 -5.16 -23.96 -7.51
C GLN A 185 -6.32 -23.03 -7.84
N LYS A 186 -6.63 -22.10 -6.90
CA LYS A 186 -7.71 -21.13 -7.05
C LYS A 186 -7.34 -19.81 -6.37
N VAL A 187 -7.51 -18.71 -7.10
CA VAL A 187 -7.37 -17.34 -6.59
C VAL A 187 -8.76 -16.70 -6.57
N ASN A 188 -9.19 -16.24 -5.40
CA ASN A 188 -10.46 -15.53 -5.23
C ASN A 188 -10.17 -14.03 -5.00
N PHE A 189 -10.82 -13.18 -5.77
CA PHE A 189 -10.84 -11.74 -5.54
C PHE A 189 -12.10 -11.37 -4.74
N LEU A 190 -11.92 -10.80 -3.57
CA LEU A 190 -12.97 -10.30 -2.68
C LEU A 190 -12.76 -8.79 -2.49
N PHE A 191 -13.09 -8.04 -3.52
CA PHE A 191 -12.99 -6.57 -3.56
C PHE A 191 -14.34 -5.93 -3.25
N ASP A 192 -14.34 -4.62 -2.98
CA ASP A 192 -15.55 -3.89 -2.65
C ASP A 192 -16.59 -3.98 -3.77
N ASN A 193 -17.86 -4.03 -3.40
CA ASN A 193 -18.97 -4.18 -4.33
C ASN A 193 -19.38 -2.84 -5.00
N ASP A 194 -18.40 -1.99 -5.26
CA ASP A 194 -18.55 -0.76 -6.02
C ASP A 194 -17.99 -0.89 -7.44
N ALA A 195 -18.07 0.19 -8.24
CA ALA A 195 -17.62 0.17 -9.63
C ALA A 195 -16.08 -0.04 -9.75
N ALA A 196 -15.31 0.52 -8.82
CA ALA A 196 -13.86 0.44 -8.83
C ALA A 196 -13.38 -0.98 -8.45
N GLY A 197 -13.93 -1.55 -7.37
CA GLY A 197 -13.61 -2.90 -6.92
C GLY A 197 -13.99 -3.96 -7.95
N LYS A 198 -15.20 -3.86 -8.54
CA LYS A 198 -15.65 -4.76 -9.63
C LYS A 198 -14.73 -4.71 -10.83
N LYS A 199 -14.38 -3.51 -11.29
CA LYS A 199 -13.45 -3.33 -12.41
C LYS A 199 -12.09 -3.94 -12.10
N ALA A 200 -11.52 -3.63 -10.94
CA ALA A 200 -10.23 -4.15 -10.52
C ALA A 200 -10.23 -5.67 -10.40
N ALA A 201 -11.29 -6.29 -9.86
CA ALA A 201 -11.41 -7.73 -9.77
C ALA A 201 -11.37 -8.40 -11.15
N VAL A 202 -12.10 -7.86 -12.13
CA VAL A 202 -12.09 -8.36 -13.51
C VAL A 202 -10.71 -8.20 -14.14
N GLU A 203 -10.11 -7.01 -14.04
CA GLU A 203 -8.77 -6.74 -14.60
C GLU A 203 -7.66 -7.59 -13.97
N CYS A 204 -7.77 -7.92 -12.69
CA CYS A 204 -6.85 -8.81 -12.00
C CYS A 204 -7.05 -10.27 -12.41
N ALA A 205 -8.30 -10.71 -12.55
CA ALA A 205 -8.62 -12.08 -12.98
C ALA A 205 -8.12 -12.40 -14.41
N GLN A 206 -8.02 -11.38 -15.27
CA GLN A 206 -7.49 -11.53 -16.64
C GLN A 206 -5.97 -11.76 -16.69
N LEU A 207 -5.26 -11.69 -15.58
CA LEU A 207 -3.82 -11.94 -15.50
C LEU A 207 -3.49 -13.44 -15.39
N PHE A 208 -4.49 -14.28 -15.05
CA PHE A 208 -4.43 -15.72 -14.90
C PHE A 208 -5.05 -16.41 -16.12
#